data_fac6b71b0d0a6c8e66eb5a47c97c995c
#
_entry.id   fac6b71b0d0a6c8e66eb5a47c97c995c
#
_cell.length_a   1.000
_cell.length_b   1.000
_cell.length_c   1.000
_cell.angle_alpha   90.00
_cell.angle_beta   90.00
_cell.angle_gamma   90.00
#
_symmetry.space_group_name_H-M   'P 1'
#
loop_
_entity.id
_entity.type
_entity.pdbx_description
1 polymer ?
#
loop_
_entity_poly.entity_id
_entity_poly.type
_entity_poly.pdbx_seq_one_letter_code
_entity_poly.pdbx_strand_id
1 'polypeptide(L)'
;MPPTYQNFVDGCNTESDINEHLPTLLRFASKCDTVVEFGVRFGASSRALIAARPLSLVSYDITAEPEAEALFAAGRAEGINCRLVEKSSFDVQLDPVEFLFIDSDHTYACLSKELKLHADKVTRFLAFHDTVSYAHELVPAINEFLETHREWRPLEVYENNNGFVVLHRVS
;
A
#
# COMPACT_ATOMS: atom_id res chain seq x y z
N MET A 1 12.96 12.01 -18.15
CA MET A 1 12.11 11.50 -17.06
C MET A 1 12.74 10.19 -16.60
N PRO A 2 12.89 9.94 -15.29
CA PRO A 2 13.41 8.66 -14.81
C PRO A 2 12.48 7.50 -15.23
N PRO A 3 13.04 6.33 -15.61
CA PRO A 3 12.22 5.17 -16.02
C PRO A 3 11.16 4.75 -15.01
N THR A 4 11.47 4.78 -13.71
CA THR A 4 10.48 4.47 -12.66
C THR A 4 9.32 5.45 -12.61
N TYR A 5 9.56 6.74 -12.87
CA TYR A 5 8.48 7.72 -12.96
C TYR A 5 7.67 7.55 -14.26
N GLN A 6 8.31 7.15 -15.38
CA GLN A 6 7.59 6.79 -16.61
C GLN A 6 6.68 5.59 -16.39
N ASN A 7 7.16 4.54 -15.70
CA ASN A 7 6.33 3.39 -15.33
C ASN A 7 5.10 3.78 -14.50
N PHE A 8 5.23 4.76 -13.60
CA PHE A 8 4.09 5.31 -12.86
C PHE A 8 3.10 6.03 -13.79
N VAL A 9 3.58 6.90 -14.69
CA VAL A 9 2.73 7.62 -15.66
C VAL A 9 2.00 6.63 -16.58
N ASP A 10 2.70 5.61 -17.08
CA ASP A 10 2.11 4.56 -17.90
C ASP A 10 1.06 3.77 -17.11
N GLY A 11 1.32 3.49 -15.84
CA GLY A 11 0.36 2.86 -14.95
C GLY A 11 -0.91 3.67 -14.75
N CYS A 12 -0.81 4.99 -14.56
CA CYS A 12 -1.98 5.88 -14.46
C CYS A 12 -2.84 5.90 -15.74
N ASN A 13 -2.21 5.71 -16.91
CA ASN A 13 -2.88 5.75 -18.21
C ASN A 13 -3.31 4.36 -18.72
N THR A 14 -2.97 3.30 -18.02
CA THR A 14 -3.37 1.94 -18.36
C THR A 14 -4.51 1.50 -17.45
N GLU A 15 -5.66 1.18 -18.03
CA GLU A 15 -6.82 0.71 -17.27
C GLU A 15 -6.47 -0.50 -16.41
N SER A 16 -6.75 -0.39 -15.12
CA SER A 16 -6.59 -1.44 -14.13
C SER A 16 -7.54 -1.22 -12.95
N ASP A 17 -7.53 -2.16 -12.02
CA ASP A 17 -8.34 -2.09 -10.80
C ASP A 17 -7.91 -0.99 -9.82
N ILE A 18 -6.73 -0.37 -9.99
CA ILE A 18 -6.15 0.62 -9.08
C ILE A 18 -5.57 1.87 -9.78
N ASN A 19 -5.58 1.93 -11.11
CA ASN A 19 -4.85 2.99 -11.85
C ASN A 19 -5.23 4.41 -11.44
N GLU A 20 -6.50 4.66 -11.11
CA GLU A 20 -6.97 5.99 -10.69
C GLU A 20 -6.47 6.40 -9.31
N HIS A 21 -6.04 5.45 -8.47
CA HIS A 21 -5.49 5.70 -7.13
C HIS A 21 -3.97 5.81 -7.08
N LEU A 22 -3.25 5.51 -8.18
CA LEU A 22 -1.79 5.65 -8.22
C LEU A 22 -1.31 7.08 -7.90
N PRO A 23 -1.97 8.17 -8.37
CA PRO A 23 -1.60 9.53 -7.96
C PRO A 23 -1.77 9.77 -6.47
N THR A 24 -2.79 9.18 -5.83
CA THR A 24 -3.00 9.26 -4.39
C THR A 24 -1.91 8.51 -3.62
N LEU A 25 -1.58 7.29 -4.04
CA LEU A 25 -0.46 6.52 -3.46
C LEU A 25 0.86 7.27 -3.55
N LEU A 26 1.20 7.80 -4.74
CA LEU A 26 2.40 8.63 -4.94
C LEU A 26 2.43 9.81 -3.96
N ARG A 27 1.33 10.53 -3.83
CA ARG A 27 1.20 11.73 -3.00
C ARG A 27 1.40 11.44 -1.50
N PHE A 28 0.88 10.30 -1.00
CA PHE A 28 1.09 9.91 0.40
C PHE A 28 2.49 9.34 0.61
N ALA A 29 2.96 8.46 -0.25
CA ALA A 29 4.29 7.88 -0.15
C ALA A 29 5.40 8.93 -0.23
N SER A 30 5.24 9.98 -1.07
CA SER A 30 6.22 11.08 -1.18
C SER A 30 6.35 11.95 0.09
N LYS A 31 5.46 11.78 1.07
CA LYS A 31 5.52 12.48 2.36
C LYS A 31 6.15 11.62 3.46
N CYS A 32 6.58 10.41 3.13
CA CYS A 32 7.04 9.41 4.07
C CYS A 32 8.45 8.94 3.70
N ASP A 33 9.28 8.79 4.72
CA ASP A 33 10.61 8.21 4.57
C ASP A 33 10.57 6.69 4.48
N THR A 34 9.64 6.07 5.19
CA THR A 34 9.49 4.61 5.25
C THR A 34 8.09 4.19 4.80
N VAL A 35 8.05 3.29 3.82
CA VAL A 35 6.82 2.78 3.21
C VAL A 35 6.84 1.27 3.17
N VAL A 36 5.73 0.65 3.53
CA VAL A 36 5.49 -0.79 3.40
C VAL A 36 4.23 -1.02 2.59
N GLU A 37 4.24 -2.07 1.77
CA GLU A 37 3.12 -2.54 0.98
C GLU A 37 2.87 -4.02 1.26
N PHE A 38 1.60 -4.39 1.49
CA PHE A 38 1.13 -5.78 1.53
C PHE A 38 0.21 -6.04 0.35
N GLY A 39 0.55 -7.06 -0.45
CA GLY A 39 -0.09 -7.36 -1.72
C GLY A 39 0.53 -6.55 -2.87
N VAL A 40 1.18 -7.23 -3.78
CA VAL A 40 1.93 -6.62 -4.89
C VAL A 40 1.41 -7.11 -6.24
N ARG A 41 1.15 -8.42 -6.33
CA ARG A 41 0.73 -9.06 -7.56
C ARG A 41 1.69 -8.71 -8.71
N PHE A 42 1.24 -8.06 -9.77
CA PHE A 42 2.06 -7.61 -10.90
C PHE A 42 2.72 -6.24 -10.71
N GLY A 43 2.58 -5.61 -9.53
CA GLY A 43 3.23 -4.36 -9.17
C GLY A 43 2.51 -3.09 -9.63
N ALA A 44 1.19 -3.12 -9.83
CA ALA A 44 0.45 -1.95 -10.28
C ALA A 44 0.60 -0.78 -9.28
N SER A 45 0.29 -0.98 -8.01
CA SER A 45 0.47 -0.02 -6.90
C SER A 45 1.94 0.33 -6.67
N SER A 46 2.82 -0.67 -6.75
CA SER A 46 4.26 -0.52 -6.52
C SER A 46 4.90 0.50 -7.46
N ARG A 47 4.34 0.72 -8.67
CA ARG A 47 4.80 1.78 -9.61
C ARG A 47 4.75 3.16 -8.95
N ALA A 48 3.66 3.46 -8.24
CA ALA A 48 3.49 4.72 -7.54
C ALA A 48 4.42 4.84 -6.33
N LEU A 49 4.55 3.75 -5.55
CA LEU A 49 5.37 3.73 -4.34
C LEU A 49 6.86 3.84 -4.67
N ILE A 50 7.34 3.18 -5.74
CA ILE A 50 8.72 3.31 -6.21
C ILE A 50 8.97 4.72 -6.75
N ALA A 51 8.03 5.27 -7.55
CA ALA A 51 8.15 6.62 -8.11
C ALA A 51 8.17 7.71 -7.03
N ALA A 52 7.60 7.47 -5.85
CA ALA A 52 7.63 8.37 -4.71
C ALA A 52 9.04 8.52 -4.11
N ARG A 53 9.95 7.56 -4.35
CA ARG A 53 11.36 7.56 -3.90
C ARG A 53 11.54 7.72 -2.39
N PRO A 54 10.82 6.97 -1.54
CA PRO A 54 11.04 7.04 -0.09
C PRO A 54 12.46 6.58 0.26
N LEU A 55 12.92 6.87 1.48
CA LEU A 55 14.22 6.37 1.96
C LEU A 55 14.24 4.84 2.06
N SER A 56 13.08 4.22 2.31
CA SER A 56 12.92 2.77 2.30
C SER A 56 11.52 2.37 1.84
N LEU A 57 11.44 1.48 0.85
CA LEU A 57 10.23 0.78 0.43
C LEU A 57 10.44 -0.73 0.58
N VAL A 58 9.55 -1.39 1.32
CA VAL A 58 9.52 -2.84 1.37
C VAL A 58 8.10 -3.31 1.04
N SER A 59 7.98 -4.09 -0.03
CA SER A 59 6.72 -4.69 -0.45
C SER A 59 6.75 -6.19 -0.21
N TYR A 60 5.67 -6.72 0.32
CA TYR A 60 5.52 -8.14 0.65
C TYR A 60 4.35 -8.73 -0.13
N ASP A 61 4.58 -9.88 -0.71
CA ASP A 61 3.56 -10.73 -1.33
C ASP A 61 3.88 -12.19 -1.05
N ILE A 62 2.88 -13.05 -1.11
CA ILE A 62 3.07 -14.51 -1.00
C ILE A 62 3.72 -15.10 -2.26
N THR A 63 3.69 -14.35 -3.37
CA THR A 63 4.32 -14.69 -4.65
C THR A 63 5.01 -13.47 -5.22
N ALA A 64 6.29 -13.61 -5.59
CA ALA A 64 7.03 -12.56 -6.28
C ALA A 64 6.91 -12.75 -7.80
N GLU A 65 5.95 -12.07 -8.41
CA GLU A 65 5.74 -12.15 -9.86
C GLU A 65 6.90 -11.49 -10.64
N PRO A 66 7.33 -12.07 -11.79
CA PRO A 66 8.48 -11.55 -12.55
C PRO A 66 8.34 -10.09 -12.99
N GLU A 67 7.11 -9.65 -13.29
CA GLU A 67 6.80 -8.27 -13.66
C GLU A 67 7.06 -7.30 -12.50
N ALA A 68 6.65 -7.68 -11.29
CA ALA A 68 6.90 -6.92 -10.07
C ALA A 68 8.40 -6.89 -9.76
N GLU A 69 9.09 -8.04 -9.84
CA GLU A 69 10.55 -8.10 -9.63
C GLU A 69 11.30 -7.17 -10.58
N ALA A 70 10.89 -7.11 -11.86
CA ALA A 70 11.48 -6.20 -12.83
C ALA A 70 11.29 -4.72 -12.47
N LEU A 71 10.13 -4.34 -11.94
CA LEU A 71 9.87 -2.97 -11.44
C LEU A 71 10.80 -2.62 -10.27
N PHE A 72 10.94 -3.50 -9.30
CA PHE A 72 11.84 -3.29 -8.15
C PHE A 72 13.31 -3.28 -8.58
N ALA A 73 13.71 -4.10 -9.57
CA ALA A 73 15.05 -4.07 -10.13
C ALA A 73 15.34 -2.72 -10.82
N ALA A 74 14.39 -2.19 -11.58
CA ALA A 74 14.51 -0.86 -12.19
C ALA A 74 14.63 0.24 -11.13
N GLY A 75 13.86 0.16 -10.06
CA GLY A 75 13.96 1.08 -8.91
C GLY A 75 15.35 1.08 -8.29
N ARG A 76 15.88 -0.10 -8.01
CA ARG A 76 17.26 -0.24 -7.48
C ARG A 76 18.33 0.28 -8.44
N ALA A 77 18.16 0.08 -9.74
CA ALA A 77 19.07 0.61 -10.76
C ALA A 77 19.09 2.15 -10.78
N GLU A 78 18.01 2.81 -10.37
CA GLU A 78 17.92 4.26 -10.16
C GLU A 78 18.39 4.73 -8.77
N GLY A 79 18.92 3.83 -7.94
CA GLY A 79 19.38 4.13 -6.59
C GLY A 79 18.28 4.24 -5.53
N ILE A 80 17.06 3.76 -5.83
CA ILE A 80 15.96 3.72 -4.87
C ILE A 80 16.15 2.49 -3.96
N ASN A 81 16.08 2.69 -2.66
CA ASN A 81 16.11 1.61 -1.69
C ASN A 81 14.72 0.93 -1.62
N CYS A 82 14.47 0.05 -2.57
CA CYS A 82 13.22 -0.69 -2.67
C CYS A 82 13.47 -2.20 -2.83
N ARG A 83 12.63 -3.01 -2.20
CA ARG A 83 12.71 -4.47 -2.30
C ARG A 83 11.33 -5.10 -2.28
N LEU A 84 11.18 -6.15 -3.07
CA LEU A 84 10.08 -7.10 -3.03
C LEU A 84 10.55 -8.31 -2.21
N VAL A 85 9.70 -8.78 -1.30
CA VAL A 85 9.98 -9.92 -0.43
C VAL A 85 8.84 -10.90 -0.53
N GLU A 86 9.12 -12.11 -1.02
CA GLU A 86 8.14 -13.21 -1.04
C GLU A 86 7.94 -13.72 0.39
N LYS A 87 6.88 -13.22 1.03
CA LYS A 87 6.53 -13.56 2.41
C LYS A 87 5.10 -13.12 2.72
N SER A 88 4.36 -13.96 3.46
CA SER A 88 3.06 -13.57 3.98
C SER A 88 3.15 -12.38 4.94
N SER A 89 2.23 -11.41 4.82
CA SER A 89 2.08 -10.30 5.77
C SER A 89 1.95 -10.79 7.22
N PHE A 90 1.42 -11.97 7.45
CA PHE A 90 1.25 -12.57 8.78
C PHE A 90 2.57 -13.02 9.43
N ASP A 91 3.61 -13.26 8.64
CA ASP A 91 4.92 -13.71 9.12
C ASP A 91 5.95 -12.58 9.16
N VAL A 92 5.53 -11.36 8.82
CA VAL A 92 6.38 -10.17 8.85
C VAL A 92 6.36 -9.57 10.26
N GLN A 93 7.52 -9.08 10.70
CA GLN A 93 7.64 -8.19 11.84
C GLN A 93 8.10 -6.83 11.33
N LEU A 94 7.25 -5.83 11.45
CA LEU A 94 7.57 -4.48 11.02
C LEU A 94 8.35 -3.73 12.11
N ASP A 95 9.39 -3.02 11.69
CA ASP A 95 9.91 -1.86 12.43
C ASP A 95 8.90 -0.70 12.31
N PRO A 96 9.03 0.37 13.09
CA PRO A 96 8.19 1.55 12.91
C PRO A 96 8.25 2.07 11.46
N VAL A 97 7.09 2.25 10.85
CA VAL A 97 6.92 2.67 9.46
C VAL A 97 5.96 3.85 9.39
N GLU A 98 6.19 4.80 8.47
CA GLU A 98 5.32 5.96 8.33
C GLU A 98 4.07 5.68 7.51
N PHE A 99 4.16 4.85 6.48
CA PHE A 99 3.04 4.51 5.62
C PHE A 99 2.97 3.01 5.36
N LEU A 100 1.82 2.40 5.66
CA LEU A 100 1.49 1.03 5.28
C LEU A 100 0.29 1.05 4.32
N PHE A 101 0.50 0.52 3.12
CA PHE A 101 -0.56 0.25 2.14
C PHE A 101 -0.90 -1.24 2.15
N ILE A 102 -2.19 -1.57 2.23
CA ILE A 102 -2.72 -2.94 2.30
C ILE A 102 -3.67 -3.17 1.12
N ASP A 103 -3.29 -4.12 0.28
CA ASP A 103 -4.04 -4.61 -0.89
C ASP A 103 -3.79 -6.12 -1.07
N SER A 104 -3.90 -6.87 0.03
CA SER A 104 -3.58 -8.30 0.10
C SER A 104 -4.82 -9.16 -0.20
N ASP A 105 -5.32 -9.91 0.77
CA ASP A 105 -6.55 -10.69 0.65
C ASP A 105 -7.75 -9.84 1.13
N HIS A 106 -8.82 -9.80 0.32
CA HIS A 106 -9.97 -8.92 0.52
C HIS A 106 -11.03 -9.54 1.44
N THR A 107 -10.58 -10.20 2.52
CA THR A 107 -11.47 -10.76 3.55
C THR A 107 -11.37 -10.00 4.86
N TYR A 108 -12.49 -9.93 5.59
CA TYR A 108 -12.54 -9.37 6.95
C TYR A 108 -11.47 -10.00 7.86
N ALA A 109 -11.35 -11.33 7.81
CA ALA A 109 -10.42 -12.06 8.66
C ALA A 109 -8.95 -11.71 8.38
N CYS A 110 -8.60 -11.55 7.10
CA CYS A 110 -7.25 -11.17 6.69
C CYS A 110 -6.93 -9.75 7.16
N LEU A 111 -7.74 -8.76 6.76
CA LEU A 111 -7.49 -7.36 7.10
C LEU A 111 -7.49 -7.12 8.61
N SER A 112 -8.43 -7.71 9.36
CA SER A 112 -8.47 -7.60 10.83
C SER A 112 -7.18 -8.15 11.46
N LYS A 113 -6.64 -9.25 10.93
CA LYS A 113 -5.38 -9.83 11.40
C LYS A 113 -4.17 -8.94 11.06
N GLU A 114 -4.10 -8.41 9.85
CA GLU A 114 -3.04 -7.49 9.44
C GLU A 114 -3.03 -6.21 10.28
N LEU A 115 -4.19 -5.61 10.50
CA LEU A 115 -4.34 -4.45 11.38
C LEU A 115 -3.89 -4.75 12.81
N LYS A 116 -4.30 -5.88 13.37
CA LYS A 116 -3.89 -6.31 14.72
C LYS A 116 -2.39 -6.53 14.85
N LEU A 117 -1.73 -7.04 13.79
CA LEU A 117 -0.30 -7.34 13.82
C LEU A 117 0.57 -6.11 13.60
N HIS A 118 0.08 -5.14 12.81
CA HIS A 118 0.96 -4.13 12.23
C HIS A 118 0.57 -2.68 12.50
N ALA A 119 -0.70 -2.36 12.80
CA ALA A 119 -1.14 -0.97 12.93
C ALA A 119 -0.40 -0.18 14.03
N ASP A 120 0.02 -0.84 15.11
CA ASP A 120 0.81 -0.21 16.17
C ASP A 120 2.20 0.26 15.69
N LYS A 121 2.70 -0.33 14.61
CA LYS A 121 3.98 0.04 13.99
C LYS A 121 3.87 1.19 13.00
N VAL A 122 2.64 1.52 12.58
CA VAL A 122 2.41 2.59 11.61
C VAL A 122 2.26 3.93 12.33
N THR A 123 3.06 4.90 11.92
CA THR A 123 3.17 6.17 12.64
C THR A 123 2.38 7.32 12.01
N ARG A 124 2.01 7.23 10.70
CA ARG A 124 1.34 8.32 10.00
C ARG A 124 0.12 7.92 9.18
N PHE A 125 0.27 6.98 8.24
CA PHE A 125 -0.80 6.65 7.29
C PHE A 125 -1.01 5.15 7.16
N LEU A 126 -2.30 4.74 7.12
CA LEU A 126 -2.77 3.44 6.66
C LEU A 126 -3.61 3.67 5.40
N ALA A 127 -3.43 2.87 4.37
CA ALA A 127 -4.30 2.93 3.19
C ALA A 127 -4.75 1.53 2.79
N PHE A 128 -5.98 1.45 2.25
CA PHE A 128 -6.64 0.22 1.85
C PHE A 128 -7.25 0.39 0.47
N HIS A 129 -7.06 -0.60 -0.39
CA HIS A 129 -7.74 -0.69 -1.68
C HIS A 129 -8.97 -1.61 -1.59
N ASP A 130 -9.75 -1.70 -2.66
CA ASP A 130 -10.92 -2.57 -2.83
C ASP A 130 -12.06 -2.35 -1.80
N THR A 131 -12.09 -1.20 -1.15
CA THR A 131 -13.06 -0.90 -0.08
C THR A 131 -14.50 -0.73 -0.56
N VAL A 132 -14.76 -0.66 -1.88
CA VAL A 132 -16.10 -0.70 -2.49
C VAL A 132 -16.39 -2.08 -3.05
N SER A 133 -15.49 -2.69 -3.81
CA SER A 133 -15.69 -4.01 -4.40
C SER A 133 -15.86 -5.10 -3.34
N TYR A 134 -15.15 -5.00 -2.24
CA TYR A 134 -15.24 -5.91 -1.09
C TYR A 134 -15.74 -5.19 0.17
N ALA A 135 -16.67 -4.23 0.00
CA ALA A 135 -17.18 -3.42 1.10
C ALA A 135 -17.76 -4.25 2.26
N HIS A 136 -18.40 -5.39 1.97
CA HIS A 136 -18.99 -6.28 2.97
C HIS A 136 -17.95 -7.00 3.85
N GLU A 137 -16.71 -7.04 3.43
CA GLU A 137 -15.58 -7.63 4.16
C GLU A 137 -14.69 -6.54 4.80
N LEU A 138 -14.19 -5.60 3.97
CA LEU A 138 -13.15 -4.67 4.39
C LEU A 138 -13.70 -3.52 5.26
N VAL A 139 -14.88 -2.99 4.95
CA VAL A 139 -15.44 -1.88 5.72
C VAL A 139 -15.74 -2.25 7.18
N PRO A 140 -16.33 -3.43 7.50
CA PRO A 140 -16.46 -3.87 8.88
C PRO A 140 -15.13 -3.97 9.63
N ALA A 141 -14.08 -4.50 9.01
CA ALA A 141 -12.75 -4.61 9.62
C ALA A 141 -12.14 -3.22 9.95
N ILE A 142 -12.25 -2.27 9.00
CA ILE A 142 -11.77 -0.90 9.18
C ILE A 142 -12.58 -0.19 10.28
N ASN A 143 -13.90 -0.35 10.31
CA ASN A 143 -14.75 0.29 11.31
C ASN A 143 -14.45 -0.24 12.72
N GLU A 144 -14.33 -1.56 12.91
CA GLU A 144 -13.97 -2.17 14.20
C GLU A 144 -12.59 -1.69 14.68
N PHE A 145 -11.63 -1.60 13.74
CA PHE A 145 -10.33 -1.02 14.05
C PHE A 145 -10.44 0.43 14.54
N LEU A 146 -11.21 1.27 13.87
CA LEU A 146 -11.42 2.68 14.25
C LEU A 146 -12.18 2.86 15.57
N GLU A 147 -13.05 1.91 15.94
CA GLU A 147 -13.75 1.93 17.23
C GLU A 147 -12.79 1.74 18.40
N THR A 148 -11.74 0.95 18.21
CA THR A 148 -10.78 0.58 19.26
C THR A 148 -9.49 1.38 19.23
N HIS A 149 -9.15 2.00 18.11
CA HIS A 149 -7.91 2.79 17.89
C HIS A 149 -8.25 4.25 17.62
N ARG A 150 -8.58 4.99 18.69
CA ARG A 150 -9.08 6.36 18.64
C ARG A 150 -8.07 7.39 18.12
N GLU A 151 -6.81 7.04 18.04
CA GLU A 151 -5.74 7.83 17.39
C GLU A 151 -5.81 7.79 15.87
N TRP A 152 -6.62 6.92 15.25
CA TRP A 152 -6.80 6.86 13.81
C TRP A 152 -8.08 7.55 13.36
N ARG A 153 -8.02 8.24 12.23
CA ARG A 153 -9.16 8.92 11.58
C ARG A 153 -9.14 8.72 10.07
N PRO A 154 -10.30 8.56 9.43
CA PRO A 154 -10.39 8.69 7.98
C PRO A 154 -9.90 10.07 7.54
N LEU A 155 -9.05 10.09 6.51
CA LEU A 155 -8.52 11.30 5.90
C LEU A 155 -9.08 11.48 4.50
N GLU A 156 -9.08 10.45 3.70
CA GLU A 156 -9.62 10.44 2.34
C GLU A 156 -10.35 9.12 2.09
N VAL A 157 -11.48 9.21 1.38
CA VAL A 157 -12.30 8.06 0.97
C VAL A 157 -12.71 8.26 -0.48
N TYR A 158 -12.46 7.28 -1.31
CA TYR A 158 -12.80 7.26 -2.73
C TYR A 158 -13.68 6.06 -3.04
N GLU A 159 -14.71 6.27 -3.86
CA GLU A 159 -15.64 5.22 -4.26
C GLU A 159 -15.37 4.66 -5.66
N ASN A 160 -14.61 5.40 -6.50
CA ASN A 160 -14.22 4.98 -7.83
C ASN A 160 -13.15 3.88 -7.79
N ASN A 161 -12.92 3.22 -8.92
CA ASN A 161 -11.85 2.25 -9.17
C ASN A 161 -11.68 1.26 -8.01
N ASN A 162 -12.79 0.57 -7.65
CA ASN A 162 -12.95 -0.42 -6.57
C ASN A 162 -12.93 0.13 -5.14
N GLY A 163 -12.70 1.43 -4.97
CA GLY A 163 -12.68 2.08 -3.67
C GLY A 163 -11.29 2.14 -3.03
N PHE A 164 -11.01 3.25 -2.37
CA PHE A 164 -9.74 3.48 -1.69
C PHE A 164 -9.94 4.33 -0.44
N VAL A 165 -9.36 3.91 0.66
CA VAL A 165 -9.45 4.62 1.95
C VAL A 165 -8.06 4.92 2.48
N VAL A 166 -7.85 6.14 2.95
CA VAL A 166 -6.66 6.53 3.69
C VAL A 166 -7.05 6.95 5.10
N LEU A 167 -6.42 6.34 6.08
CA LEU A 167 -6.47 6.78 7.47
C LEU A 167 -5.19 7.52 7.83
N HIS A 168 -5.30 8.48 8.73
CA HIS A 168 -4.14 9.13 9.34
C HIS A 168 -4.15 8.98 10.85
N ARG A 169 -2.95 8.91 11.43
CA ARG A 169 -2.78 8.91 12.87
C ARG A 169 -2.79 10.34 13.39
N VAL A 170 -3.70 10.63 14.31
CA VAL A 170 -3.75 11.91 15.02
C VAL A 170 -2.93 11.80 16.30
N SER A 171 -2.20 12.84 16.62
CA SER A 171 -1.38 12.95 17.84
C SER A 171 -2.23 13.14 19.09
#